data_f02898eba6947630f0f9907d2f3892fb
#
_entry.id   f02898eba6947630f0f9907d2f3892fb
#
_cell.length_a   1.000
_cell.length_b   1.000
_cell.length_c   1.000
_cell.angle_alpha   90.00
_cell.angle_beta   90.00
_cell.angle_gamma   90.00
#
_symmetry.space_group_name_H-M   'P 1'
#
loop_
_entity.id
_entity.type
_entity.pdbx_description
1 polymer ?
#
loop_
_entity_poly.entity_id
_entity_poly.type
_entity_poly.pdbx_seq_one_letter_code
_entity_poly.pdbx_strand_id
1 'polypeptide(L)'
;MTASLSTLAIGTLTLSPAFDADKLEYTAATTDASNKITATAIKAGATITIKNGDTAVTNGGSATWSDGENVVTIEVKYGTTVRTYKVTVTKS
;
A
#
# COMPACT_ATOMS: atom_id res chain seq x y z
N MET A 1 6.53 -5.43 -19.95
CA MET A 1 6.42 -6.15 -18.68
C MET A 1 6.31 -5.14 -17.57
N THR A 2 5.34 -5.29 -16.69
CA THR A 2 5.09 -4.31 -15.65
C THR A 2 5.03 -4.97 -14.26
N ALA A 3 5.54 -4.25 -13.26
CA ALA A 3 5.44 -4.65 -11.87
C ALA A 3 4.32 -3.84 -11.19
N SER A 4 3.14 -3.81 -11.81
CA SER A 4 2.04 -2.99 -11.32
C SER A 4 1.12 -3.78 -10.38
N LEU A 5 0.45 -3.07 -9.49
CA LEU A 5 -0.62 -3.65 -8.69
C LEU A 5 -1.91 -3.67 -9.50
N SER A 6 -2.72 -4.73 -9.33
CA SER A 6 -4.07 -4.76 -9.88
C SER A 6 -5.06 -4.18 -8.87
N THR A 7 -4.80 -4.39 -7.57
CA THR A 7 -5.63 -3.81 -6.51
C THR A 7 -4.77 -3.41 -5.33
N LEU A 8 -5.23 -2.41 -4.59
CA LEU A 8 -4.61 -1.98 -3.35
C LEU A 8 -5.73 -1.51 -2.42
N ALA A 9 -5.79 -2.07 -1.23
CA ALA A 9 -6.79 -1.72 -0.24
C ALA A 9 -6.14 -1.59 1.14
N ILE A 10 -6.58 -0.61 1.90
CA ILE A 10 -6.17 -0.43 3.29
C ILE A 10 -7.46 -0.45 4.10
N GLY A 11 -7.84 -1.65 4.58
CA GLY A 11 -9.10 -1.84 5.28
C GLY A 11 -10.27 -1.40 4.42
N THR A 12 -11.13 -0.55 4.97
CA THR A 12 -12.25 0.04 4.25
C THR A 12 -12.00 1.50 3.87
N LEU A 13 -10.76 1.97 3.99
CA LEU A 13 -10.41 3.35 3.71
C LEU A 13 -10.53 3.65 2.22
N THR A 14 -10.96 4.86 1.90
CA THR A 14 -11.02 5.34 0.52
C THR A 14 -9.69 5.98 0.17
N LEU A 15 -9.07 5.47 -0.89
CA LEU A 15 -7.83 6.06 -1.39
C LEU A 15 -8.15 7.27 -2.26
N SER A 16 -7.36 8.31 -2.14
CA SER A 16 -7.51 9.52 -2.94
C SER A 16 -6.17 9.82 -3.64
N PRO A 17 -6.13 9.90 -4.97
CA PRO A 17 -7.23 9.56 -5.88
C PRO A 17 -7.61 8.08 -5.82
N ALA A 18 -8.69 7.68 -6.50
CA ALA A 18 -9.08 6.28 -6.57
C ALA A 18 -7.92 5.46 -7.14
N PHE A 19 -7.82 4.19 -6.73
CA PHE A 19 -6.70 3.37 -7.15
C PHE A 19 -6.61 3.26 -8.66
N ASP A 20 -5.41 3.49 -9.18
CA ASP A 20 -5.08 3.38 -10.59
C ASP A 20 -3.66 2.81 -10.66
N ALA A 21 -3.49 1.73 -11.42
CA ALA A 21 -2.20 1.04 -11.50
C ALA A 21 -1.07 1.95 -11.98
N ASP A 22 -1.39 3.03 -12.70
CA ASP A 22 -0.40 3.97 -13.19
C ASP A 22 -0.07 5.09 -12.21
N LYS A 23 -0.83 5.20 -11.11
CA LYS A 23 -0.59 6.18 -10.07
C LYS A 23 0.22 5.55 -8.95
N LEU A 24 1.24 6.26 -8.50
CA LEU A 24 2.16 5.75 -7.48
C LEU A 24 1.95 6.38 -6.11
N GLU A 25 1.17 7.45 -6.02
CA GLU A 25 0.95 8.15 -4.76
C GLU A 25 -0.52 8.30 -4.45
N TYR A 26 -0.88 8.02 -3.20
CA TYR A 26 -2.24 8.09 -2.72
C TYR A 26 -2.26 8.66 -1.31
N THR A 27 -3.43 9.14 -0.90
CA THR A 27 -3.67 9.56 0.47
C THR A 27 -4.92 8.88 0.98
N ALA A 28 -4.99 8.69 2.30
CA ALA A 28 -6.17 8.17 2.97
C ALA A 28 -6.25 8.77 4.36
N ALA A 29 -7.42 8.73 4.97
CA ALA A 29 -7.62 9.22 6.32
C ALA A 29 -8.35 8.18 7.14
N THR A 30 -8.04 8.09 8.43
CA THR A 30 -8.68 7.13 9.30
C THR A 30 -8.73 7.64 10.73
N THR A 31 -9.70 7.13 11.50
CA THR A 31 -9.73 7.28 12.96
C THR A 31 -9.42 5.94 13.64
N ASP A 32 -9.23 4.89 12.85
CA ASP A 32 -8.95 3.55 13.37
C ASP A 32 -7.53 3.45 13.90
N ALA A 33 -7.31 2.55 14.85
CA ALA A 33 -5.98 2.30 15.39
C ALA A 33 -5.13 1.47 14.42
N SER A 34 -5.75 0.67 13.59
CA SER A 34 -5.06 -0.18 12.62
C SER A 34 -6.01 -0.59 11.50
N ASN A 35 -5.43 -0.96 10.37
CA ASN A 35 -6.19 -1.48 9.23
C ASN A 35 -5.34 -2.53 8.51
N LYS A 36 -6.01 -3.45 7.84
CA LYS A 36 -5.33 -4.43 6.99
C LYS A 36 -4.91 -3.77 5.69
N ILE A 37 -3.71 -4.12 5.22
CA ILE A 37 -3.21 -3.67 3.92
C ILE A 37 -3.16 -4.87 3.01
N THR A 38 -3.90 -4.82 1.90
CA THR A 38 -3.96 -5.89 0.92
C THR A 38 -3.56 -5.34 -0.43
N ALA A 39 -2.58 -5.95 -1.07
CA ALA A 39 -2.13 -5.57 -2.40
C ALA A 39 -2.05 -6.80 -3.27
N THR A 40 -2.53 -6.70 -4.51
CA THR A 40 -2.48 -7.78 -5.48
C THR A 40 -1.75 -7.29 -6.71
N ALA A 41 -0.74 -8.06 -7.15
CA ALA A 41 0.00 -7.72 -8.35
C ALA A 41 -0.75 -8.19 -9.59
N ILE A 42 -0.57 -7.47 -10.71
CA ILE A 42 -1.15 -7.85 -11.99
C ILE A 42 -0.51 -9.15 -12.47
N LYS A 43 0.79 -9.30 -12.27
CA LYS A 43 1.53 -10.49 -12.73
C LYS A 43 1.70 -11.50 -11.61
N ALA A 44 1.33 -12.74 -11.88
CA ALA A 44 1.63 -13.84 -10.97
C ALA A 44 3.14 -13.99 -10.86
N GLY A 45 3.65 -14.26 -9.68
CA GLY A 45 5.08 -14.39 -9.44
C GLY A 45 5.78 -13.11 -9.04
N ALA A 46 5.08 -11.96 -9.06
CA ALA A 46 5.64 -10.73 -8.54
C ALA A 46 5.74 -10.80 -7.01
N THR A 47 6.78 -10.18 -6.47
CA THR A 47 7.00 -10.10 -5.03
C THR A 47 6.51 -8.75 -4.52
N ILE A 48 5.69 -8.77 -3.49
CA ILE A 48 5.14 -7.54 -2.89
C ILE A 48 5.70 -7.39 -1.48
N THR A 49 6.30 -6.24 -1.22
CA THR A 49 6.83 -5.89 0.10
C THR A 49 6.10 -4.65 0.59
N ILE A 50 5.51 -4.72 1.77
CA ILE A 50 4.74 -3.62 2.36
C ILE A 50 5.44 -3.16 3.62
N LYS A 51 5.58 -1.85 3.77
CA LYS A 51 6.13 -1.24 4.98
C LYS A 51 5.26 -0.08 5.43
N ASN A 52 5.08 0.03 6.73
CA ASN A 52 4.46 1.20 7.36
C ASN A 52 5.59 1.96 8.05
N GLY A 53 6.08 3.02 7.42
CA GLY A 53 7.31 3.65 7.83
C GLY A 53 8.46 2.66 7.69
N ASP A 54 9.12 2.33 8.79
CA ASP A 54 10.21 1.36 8.82
C ASP A 54 9.77 -0.04 9.21
N THR A 55 8.48 -0.23 9.52
CA THR A 55 7.95 -1.50 10.01
C THR A 55 7.42 -2.33 8.85
N ALA A 56 7.93 -3.54 8.69
CA ALA A 56 7.45 -4.45 7.67
C ALA A 56 6.03 -4.93 8.01
N VAL A 57 5.15 -4.98 7.00
CA VAL A 57 3.78 -5.46 7.15
C VAL A 57 3.59 -6.60 6.17
N THR A 58 3.05 -7.72 6.66
CA THR A 58 2.72 -8.84 5.79
C THR A 58 1.52 -8.46 4.92
N ASN A 59 1.55 -8.81 3.63
CA ASN A 59 0.42 -8.57 2.74
C ASN A 59 -0.82 -9.26 3.32
N GLY A 60 -1.88 -8.48 3.50
CA GLY A 60 -3.08 -8.94 4.19
C GLY A 60 -3.01 -8.80 5.71
N GLY A 61 -1.86 -8.40 6.24
CA GLY A 61 -1.71 -8.15 7.67
C GLY A 61 -2.11 -6.73 8.03
N SER A 62 -2.17 -6.46 9.33
CA SER A 62 -2.58 -5.15 9.83
C SER A 62 -1.38 -4.24 10.06
N ALA A 63 -1.54 -2.97 9.71
CA ALA A 63 -0.61 -1.92 10.08
C ALA A 63 -1.22 -1.10 11.21
N THR A 64 -0.40 -0.74 12.19
CA THR A 64 -0.82 0.11 13.31
C THR A 64 -0.47 1.55 12.99
N TRP A 65 -1.43 2.45 13.18
CA TRP A 65 -1.27 3.87 12.86
C TRP A 65 -0.86 4.66 14.09
N SER A 66 0.04 5.63 13.87
CA SER A 66 0.32 6.68 14.85
C SER A 66 -0.51 7.90 14.50
N ASP A 67 -0.77 8.77 15.47
CA ASP A 67 -1.48 10.01 15.19
C ASP A 67 -0.69 10.84 14.19
N GLY A 68 -1.38 11.40 13.22
CA GLY A 68 -0.76 12.16 12.15
C GLY A 68 -0.52 11.32 10.91
N GLU A 69 0.49 11.67 10.14
CA GLU A 69 0.77 11.00 8.87
C GLU A 69 1.55 9.71 9.05
N ASN A 70 1.11 8.67 8.35
CA ASN A 70 1.77 7.38 8.29
C ASN A 70 2.03 7.07 6.82
N VAL A 71 3.30 6.85 6.47
CA VAL A 71 3.67 6.57 5.08
C VAL A 71 3.75 5.07 4.89
N VAL A 72 2.88 4.55 4.03
CA VAL A 72 2.88 3.13 3.66
C VAL A 72 3.54 3.01 2.29
N THR A 73 4.51 2.12 2.19
CA THR A 73 5.24 1.87 0.95
C THR A 73 4.97 0.44 0.52
N ILE A 74 4.52 0.27 -0.72
CA ILE A 74 4.27 -1.04 -1.30
C ILE A 74 5.21 -1.20 -2.50
N GLU A 75 6.20 -2.06 -2.37
CA GLU A 75 7.15 -2.34 -3.43
C GLU A 75 6.74 -3.60 -4.15
N VAL A 76 6.57 -3.51 -5.48
CA VAL A 76 6.25 -4.64 -6.33
C VAL A 76 7.45 -4.92 -7.21
N LYS A 77 7.97 -6.14 -7.13
CA LYS A 77 9.12 -6.55 -7.93
C LYS A 77 8.75 -7.74 -8.79
N TYR A 78 9.00 -7.60 -10.09
CA TYR A 78 8.79 -8.69 -11.05
C TYR A 78 10.00 -8.77 -11.97
N GLY A 79 10.79 -9.84 -11.80
CA GLY A 79 12.06 -9.94 -12.50
C GLY A 79 13.00 -8.81 -12.07
N THR A 80 13.42 -7.99 -13.02
CA THR A 80 14.28 -6.83 -12.75
C THR A 80 13.50 -5.53 -12.64
N THR A 81 12.18 -5.58 -12.81
CA THR A 81 11.33 -4.39 -12.74
C THR A 81 10.83 -4.20 -11.32
N VAL A 82 11.00 -2.99 -10.80
CA VAL A 82 10.53 -2.63 -9.46
C VAL A 82 9.66 -1.39 -9.58
N ARG A 83 8.51 -1.41 -8.92
CA ARG A 83 7.63 -0.24 -8.84
C ARG A 83 7.22 -0.07 -7.38
N THR A 84 7.31 1.15 -6.88
CA THR A 84 6.98 1.47 -5.51
C THR A 84 5.75 2.37 -5.46
N TYR A 85 4.72 1.93 -4.73
CA TYR A 85 3.52 2.71 -4.48
C TYR A 85 3.62 3.29 -3.07
N LYS A 86 3.11 4.50 -2.91
CA LYS A 86 3.16 5.18 -1.62
C LYS A 86 1.76 5.66 -1.24
N VAL A 87 1.35 5.34 -0.03
CA VAL A 87 0.07 5.81 0.51
C VAL A 87 0.36 6.54 1.82
N THR A 88 -0.08 7.80 1.91
CA THR A 88 0.04 8.55 3.15
C THR A 88 -1.31 8.44 3.88
N VAL A 89 -1.31 7.78 5.02
CA VAL A 89 -2.52 7.60 5.83
C VAL A 89 -2.44 8.56 7.01
N THR A 90 -3.43 9.43 7.11
CA THR A 90 -3.51 10.40 8.20
C THR A 90 -4.51 9.90 9.24
N LYS A 91 -4.02 9.67 10.45
CA LYS A 91 -4.86 9.24 11.57
C LYS A 91 -5.19 10.45 12.44
N SER A 92 -6.45 10.62 12.72
CA SER A 92 -6.91 11.70 13.59
C SER A 92 -7.55 11.20 14.88
#